data_ebf95e3658dc83e9a16ff3105082b23d
#
_entry.id   ebf95e3658dc83e9a16ff3105082b23d
#
_cell.length_a   1.000
_cell.length_b   1.000
_cell.length_c   1.000
_cell.angle_alpha   90.00
_cell.angle_beta   90.00
_cell.angle_gamma   90.00
#
_symmetry.space_group_name_H-M   'P 1'
#
loop_
_entity.id
_entity.type
_entity.pdbx_description
1 polymer ?
#
loop_
_entity_poly.entity_id
_entity_poly.type
_entity_poly.pdbx_seq_one_letter_code
_entity_poly.pdbx_strand_id
1 'polypeptide(L)'
;MNRRESLKLFTGAMALAAFAPARAFAQAAAPAGPFTLPPLGYANDALEPHIDATTMMIHHDRHHQAFITNLNGLAPKWAELATTPVEAILSDPSKIPEAVRGPVRNNLGGHFNHTFFWELMTPGGAKEPTGELKSAIDAMGGLAGVSEKVNAAGMARF
;
A
#
# COMPACT_ATOMS: atom_id res chain seq x y z
N MET A 1 -19.83 -21.47 -47.85
CA MET A 1 -19.15 -20.17 -47.58
C MET A 1 -17.75 -20.46 -47.10
N ASN A 2 -16.71 -20.15 -47.86
CA ASN A 2 -15.35 -20.42 -47.45
C ASN A 2 -14.71 -19.17 -46.80
N ARG A 3 -13.62 -19.34 -46.07
CA ARG A 3 -12.98 -18.28 -45.27
C ARG A 3 -12.55 -17.03 -46.10
N ARG A 4 -12.51 -17.08 -47.41
CA ARG A 4 -12.14 -15.95 -48.28
C ARG A 4 -13.34 -15.06 -48.57
N GLU A 5 -14.57 -15.53 -48.51
CA GLU A 5 -15.76 -14.72 -48.73
C GLU A 5 -16.18 -13.94 -47.50
N SER A 6 -15.87 -14.42 -46.31
CA SER A 6 -16.09 -13.69 -45.08
C SER A 6 -15.18 -12.44 -44.93
N LEU A 7 -14.03 -12.42 -45.61
CA LEU A 7 -13.12 -11.24 -45.57
C LEU A 7 -13.55 -10.11 -46.52
N LYS A 8 -14.40 -10.36 -47.50
CA LYS A 8 -14.84 -9.34 -48.47
C LYS A 8 -16.05 -8.53 -48.01
N LEU A 9 -16.70 -8.93 -46.92
CA LEU A 9 -17.84 -8.21 -46.34
C LEU A 9 -17.44 -7.20 -45.24
N PHE A 10 -16.15 -7.09 -44.92
CA PHE A 10 -15.65 -6.17 -43.89
C PHE A 10 -15.02 -4.87 -44.42
N THR A 11 -15.07 -4.61 -45.72
CA THR A 11 -14.49 -3.39 -46.35
C THR A 11 -15.53 -2.32 -46.66
N GLY A 12 -16.50 -2.09 -45.78
CA GLY A 12 -17.55 -1.14 -46.08
C GLY A 12 -18.14 -0.36 -44.90
N ALA A 13 -17.48 -0.36 -43.74
CA ALA A 13 -17.95 0.42 -42.58
C ALA A 13 -16.78 1.04 -41.81
N MET A 14 -16.05 1.95 -42.49
CA MET A 14 -15.32 3.00 -41.77
C MET A 14 -16.32 4.06 -41.36
N ALA A 15 -17.10 3.76 -40.35
CA ALA A 15 -17.94 4.76 -39.69
C ALA A 15 -17.17 5.26 -38.48
N LEU A 16 -16.91 6.58 -38.48
CA LEU A 16 -16.61 7.45 -37.38
C LEU A 16 -16.60 6.74 -36.01
N ALA A 17 -15.43 6.29 -35.55
CA ALA A 17 -15.19 6.14 -34.15
C ALA A 17 -15.21 7.55 -33.54
N ALA A 18 -16.38 7.96 -33.08
CA ALA A 18 -16.51 9.13 -32.26
C ALA A 18 -15.48 8.99 -31.13
N PHE A 19 -14.58 9.95 -31.04
CA PHE A 19 -13.74 10.17 -29.87
C PHE A 19 -14.70 10.36 -28.68
N ALA A 20 -15.08 9.28 -28.04
CA ALA A 20 -15.65 9.37 -26.71
C ALA A 20 -14.50 9.94 -25.85
N PRO A 21 -14.69 11.10 -25.22
CA PRO A 21 -13.67 11.59 -24.30
C PRO A 21 -13.46 10.49 -23.26
N ALA A 22 -12.21 10.07 -23.12
CA ALA A 22 -11.80 9.20 -22.02
C ALA A 22 -12.37 9.85 -20.77
N ARG A 23 -13.40 9.26 -20.19
CA ARG A 23 -13.88 9.68 -18.89
C ARG A 23 -12.70 9.44 -17.97
N ALA A 24 -11.97 10.51 -17.68
CA ALA A 24 -11.08 10.53 -16.55
C ALA A 24 -11.98 10.12 -15.37
N PHE A 25 -11.74 8.94 -14.83
CA PHE A 25 -12.31 8.57 -13.55
C PHE A 25 -11.75 9.57 -12.57
N ALA A 26 -12.49 10.65 -12.33
CA ALA A 26 -12.17 11.56 -11.26
C ALA A 26 -12.18 10.70 -10.01
N GLN A 27 -11.00 10.44 -9.46
CA GLN A 27 -10.85 9.79 -8.17
C GLN A 27 -11.59 10.68 -7.20
N ALA A 28 -12.71 10.19 -6.66
CA ALA A 28 -13.46 10.92 -5.67
C ALA A 28 -12.47 11.37 -4.59
N ALA A 29 -12.47 12.66 -4.27
CA ALA A 29 -11.59 13.20 -3.24
C ALA A 29 -11.79 12.33 -1.98
N ALA A 30 -10.70 11.81 -1.43
CA ALA A 30 -10.75 11.05 -0.19
C ALA A 30 -11.44 11.92 0.86
N PRO A 31 -12.32 11.37 1.70
CA PRO A 31 -13.01 12.15 2.72
C PRO A 31 -11.97 12.89 3.57
N ALA A 32 -12.14 14.20 3.69
CA ALA A 32 -11.30 15.02 4.57
C ALA A 32 -11.43 14.47 6.01
N GLY A 33 -10.30 14.31 6.69
CA GLY A 33 -10.28 13.73 8.04
C GLY A 33 -8.90 13.87 8.68
N PRO A 34 -8.74 13.35 9.90
CA PRO A 34 -7.51 13.50 10.68
C PRO A 34 -6.31 12.76 10.09
N PHE A 35 -6.55 11.77 9.24
CA PHE A 35 -5.49 10.98 8.62
C PHE A 35 -5.15 11.51 7.24
N THR A 36 -3.86 11.67 6.96
CA THR A 36 -3.33 12.08 5.66
C THR A 36 -2.28 11.09 5.20
N LEU A 37 -2.17 10.90 3.89
CA LEU A 37 -1.12 10.07 3.31
C LEU A 37 0.23 10.79 3.49
N PRO A 38 1.19 10.23 4.25
CA PRO A 38 2.51 10.83 4.36
C PRO A 38 3.21 10.79 2.99
N PRO A 39 3.93 11.86 2.59
CA PRO A 39 4.68 11.84 1.34
C PRO A 39 5.81 10.79 1.40
N LEU A 40 6.15 10.22 0.23
CA LEU A 40 7.40 9.49 0.10
C LEU A 40 8.57 10.46 0.28
N GLY A 41 9.62 10.04 0.98
CA GLY A 41 10.85 10.82 1.13
C GLY A 41 11.74 10.82 -0.13
N TYR A 42 11.31 10.16 -1.23
CA TYR A 42 12.05 9.96 -2.47
C TYR A 42 11.08 9.82 -3.66
N ALA A 43 11.61 9.94 -4.87
CA ALA A 43 10.84 9.80 -6.11
C ALA A 43 10.36 8.35 -6.31
N ASN A 44 9.26 8.16 -7.03
CA ASN A 44 8.70 6.82 -7.27
C ASN A 44 9.66 5.87 -8.00
N ASP A 45 10.54 6.39 -8.84
CA ASP A 45 11.55 5.64 -9.61
C ASP A 45 12.88 5.44 -8.87
N ALA A 46 13.01 5.99 -7.67
CA ALA A 46 14.28 5.98 -6.92
C ALA A 46 14.75 4.58 -6.47
N LEU A 47 13.87 3.58 -6.49
CA LEU A 47 14.17 2.20 -6.13
C LEU A 47 14.39 1.28 -7.33
N GLU A 48 14.36 1.82 -8.55
CA GLU A 48 14.69 1.04 -9.75
C GLU A 48 16.16 0.58 -9.75
N PRO A 49 16.44 -0.56 -10.32
CA PRO A 49 15.57 -1.51 -11.02
C PRO A 49 14.88 -2.54 -10.12
N HIS A 50 14.93 -2.39 -8.80
CA HIS A 50 14.41 -3.38 -7.84
C HIS A 50 12.89 -3.30 -7.68
N ILE A 51 12.36 -2.08 -7.60
CA ILE A 51 10.91 -1.80 -7.57
C ILE A 51 10.65 -0.70 -8.59
N ASP A 52 9.75 -0.96 -9.55
CA ASP A 52 9.44 -0.01 -10.61
C ASP A 52 8.54 1.14 -10.11
N ALA A 53 8.63 2.28 -10.80
CA ALA A 53 7.89 3.49 -10.46
C ALA A 53 6.36 3.28 -10.43
N THR A 54 5.82 2.42 -11.30
CA THR A 54 4.38 2.14 -11.36
C THR A 54 3.92 1.38 -10.11
N THR A 55 4.70 0.38 -9.69
CA THR A 55 4.46 -0.35 -8.44
C THR A 55 4.49 0.59 -7.25
N MET A 56 5.50 1.46 -7.15
CA MET A 56 5.60 2.43 -6.06
C MET A 56 4.39 3.37 -6.02
N MET A 57 4.02 3.95 -7.16
CA MET A 57 2.86 4.83 -7.28
C MET A 57 1.56 4.12 -6.87
N ILE A 58 1.31 2.90 -7.35
CA ILE A 58 0.09 2.16 -7.02
C ILE A 58 0.08 1.80 -5.54
N HIS A 59 1.21 1.33 -5.00
CA HIS A 59 1.29 0.89 -3.61
C HIS A 59 1.17 2.05 -2.62
N HIS A 60 1.74 3.20 -2.93
CA HIS A 60 1.62 4.41 -2.11
C HIS A 60 0.29 5.14 -2.35
N ASP A 61 0.04 5.63 -3.59
CA ASP A 61 -1.03 6.59 -3.86
C ASP A 61 -2.43 5.94 -3.88
N ARG A 62 -2.51 4.61 -4.02
CA ARG A 62 -3.78 3.88 -4.05
C ARG A 62 -3.93 2.95 -2.87
N HIS A 63 -3.00 2.04 -2.65
CA HIS A 63 -3.14 1.01 -1.61
C HIS A 63 -3.00 1.62 -0.21
N HIS A 64 -1.93 2.37 0.08
CA HIS A 64 -1.80 3.07 1.37
C HIS A 64 -2.90 4.13 1.54
N GLN A 65 -3.23 4.89 0.49
CA GLN A 65 -4.33 5.86 0.53
C GLN A 65 -5.68 5.22 0.88
N ALA A 66 -5.93 3.97 0.51
CA ALA A 66 -7.16 3.28 0.88
C ALA A 66 -7.30 3.10 2.40
N PHE A 67 -6.22 2.78 3.11
CA PHE A 67 -6.24 2.74 4.58
C PHE A 67 -6.58 4.10 5.17
N ILE A 68 -5.99 5.18 4.66
CA ILE A 68 -6.29 6.56 5.08
C ILE A 68 -7.78 6.89 4.87
N THR A 69 -8.30 6.59 3.71
CA THR A 69 -9.71 6.82 3.37
C THR A 69 -10.64 6.10 4.34
N ASN A 70 -10.35 4.83 4.62
CA ASN A 70 -11.12 4.04 5.55
C ASN A 70 -11.04 4.57 7.00
N LEU A 71 -9.86 4.98 7.45
CA LEU A 71 -9.67 5.58 8.79
C LEU A 71 -10.46 6.88 8.94
N ASN A 72 -10.44 7.74 7.93
CA ASN A 72 -11.22 8.97 7.93
C ASN A 72 -12.73 8.70 7.97
N GLY A 73 -13.19 7.61 7.36
CA GLY A 73 -14.57 7.13 7.47
C GLY A 73 -14.92 6.52 8.85
N LEU A 74 -13.92 6.07 9.60
CA LEU A 74 -14.08 5.50 10.95
C LEU A 74 -13.96 6.56 12.06
N ALA A 75 -13.22 7.64 11.86
CA ALA A 75 -13.01 8.69 12.85
C ALA A 75 -14.32 9.27 13.42
N PRO A 76 -15.39 9.52 12.66
CA PRO A 76 -16.66 9.96 13.22
C PRO A 76 -17.36 8.93 14.13
N LYS A 77 -16.98 7.66 14.04
CA LYS A 77 -17.57 6.57 14.83
C LYS A 77 -16.85 6.33 16.15
N TRP A 78 -15.65 6.86 16.29
CA TRP A 78 -14.83 6.76 17.50
C TRP A 78 -13.88 7.96 17.56
N ALA A 79 -14.21 8.96 18.37
CA ALA A 79 -13.52 10.25 18.40
C ALA A 79 -12.03 10.13 18.80
N GLU A 80 -11.71 9.20 19.71
CA GLU A 80 -10.34 8.97 20.17
C GLU A 80 -9.41 8.49 19.06
N LEU A 81 -9.94 7.93 17.97
CA LEU A 81 -9.17 7.54 16.79
C LEU A 81 -8.42 8.75 16.19
N ALA A 82 -8.99 9.94 16.29
CA ALA A 82 -8.41 11.16 15.75
C ALA A 82 -7.40 11.86 16.68
N THR A 83 -7.41 11.52 17.98
CA THR A 83 -6.70 12.26 19.01
C THR A 83 -5.67 11.44 19.78
N THR A 84 -5.72 10.12 19.65
CA THR A 84 -4.80 9.21 20.34
C THR A 84 -3.67 8.81 19.40
N PRO A 85 -2.40 8.77 19.85
CA PRO A 85 -1.28 8.27 19.05
C PRO A 85 -1.54 6.86 18.52
N VAL A 86 -1.15 6.63 17.27
CA VAL A 86 -1.38 5.35 16.55
C VAL A 86 -0.82 4.17 17.33
N GLU A 87 0.40 4.31 17.84
CA GLU A 87 1.09 3.27 18.61
C GLU A 87 0.34 2.93 19.92
N ALA A 88 -0.25 3.94 20.58
CA ALA A 88 -1.02 3.72 21.80
C ALA A 88 -2.31 2.95 21.54
N ILE A 89 -2.96 3.18 20.39
CA ILE A 89 -4.14 2.41 19.98
C ILE A 89 -3.74 0.98 19.61
N LEU A 90 -2.66 0.82 18.84
CA LEU A 90 -2.23 -0.49 18.34
C LEU A 90 -1.60 -1.37 19.43
N SER A 91 -1.03 -0.78 20.49
CA SER A 91 -0.46 -1.53 21.63
C SER A 91 -1.53 -2.21 22.48
N ASP A 92 -2.75 -1.67 22.51
CA ASP A 92 -3.86 -2.27 23.26
C ASP A 92 -5.18 -2.17 22.47
N PRO A 93 -5.39 -3.06 21.50
CA PRO A 93 -6.62 -3.07 20.70
C PRO A 93 -7.90 -3.34 21.49
N SER A 94 -7.80 -3.81 22.73
CA SER A 94 -8.97 -4.06 23.58
C SER A 94 -9.71 -2.77 23.94
N LYS A 95 -9.02 -1.62 23.95
CA LYS A 95 -9.59 -0.30 24.18
C LYS A 95 -10.43 0.24 23.01
N ILE A 96 -10.28 -0.33 21.83
CA ILE A 96 -11.09 0.06 20.67
C ILE A 96 -12.52 -0.49 20.88
N PRO A 97 -13.57 0.34 20.74
CA PRO A 97 -14.94 -0.12 20.83
C PRO A 97 -15.20 -1.32 19.91
N GLU A 98 -15.89 -2.33 20.41
CA GLU A 98 -16.09 -3.60 19.72
C GLU A 98 -16.68 -3.42 18.30
N ALA A 99 -17.63 -2.51 18.15
CA ALA A 99 -18.31 -2.23 16.89
C ALA A 99 -17.35 -1.75 15.77
N VAL A 100 -16.20 -1.16 16.11
CA VAL A 100 -15.21 -0.65 15.14
C VAL A 100 -13.83 -1.28 15.28
N ARG A 101 -13.63 -2.18 16.27
CA ARG A 101 -12.32 -2.76 16.60
C ARG A 101 -11.63 -3.42 15.40
N GLY A 102 -12.33 -4.30 14.71
CA GLY A 102 -11.77 -4.99 13.55
C GLY A 102 -11.34 -4.02 12.43
N PRO A 103 -12.26 -3.18 11.94
CA PRO A 103 -11.92 -2.18 10.93
C PRO A 103 -10.81 -1.20 11.36
N VAL A 104 -10.84 -0.68 12.59
CA VAL A 104 -9.79 0.23 13.11
C VAL A 104 -8.46 -0.49 13.16
N ARG A 105 -8.37 -1.65 13.83
CA ARG A 105 -7.12 -2.42 13.93
C ARG A 105 -6.51 -2.71 12.55
N ASN A 106 -7.32 -3.12 11.59
CA ASN A 106 -6.82 -3.50 10.26
C ASN A 106 -6.34 -2.27 9.47
N ASN A 107 -7.11 -1.19 9.45
CA ASN A 107 -6.74 0.00 8.68
C ASN A 107 -5.65 0.83 9.37
N LEU A 108 -5.67 0.95 10.69
CA LEU A 108 -4.64 1.67 11.45
C LEU A 108 -3.31 0.91 11.41
N GLY A 109 -3.34 -0.42 11.58
CA GLY A 109 -2.17 -1.27 11.42
C GLY A 109 -1.63 -1.24 9.99
N GLY A 110 -2.51 -1.23 8.98
CA GLY A 110 -2.11 -1.07 7.58
C GLY A 110 -1.44 0.28 7.33
N HIS A 111 -2.01 1.37 7.82
CA HIS A 111 -1.41 2.70 7.72
C HIS A 111 -0.05 2.77 8.43
N PHE A 112 0.04 2.32 9.66
CA PHE A 112 1.29 2.31 10.44
C PHE A 112 2.39 1.52 9.73
N ASN A 113 2.09 0.29 9.33
CA ASN A 113 3.06 -0.58 8.65
C ASN A 113 3.52 0.00 7.31
N HIS A 114 2.64 0.64 6.53
CA HIS A 114 3.05 1.26 5.26
C HIS A 114 3.91 2.51 5.49
N THR A 115 3.58 3.35 6.47
CA THR A 115 4.41 4.50 6.84
C THR A 115 5.82 4.05 7.18
N PHE A 116 5.93 3.05 8.06
CA PHE A 116 7.23 2.48 8.45
C PHE A 116 7.96 1.81 7.28
N PHE A 117 7.23 1.12 6.40
CA PHE A 117 7.79 0.45 5.22
C PHE A 117 8.45 1.44 4.25
N TRP A 118 7.85 2.61 4.03
CA TRP A 118 8.45 3.64 3.17
C TRP A 118 9.76 4.17 3.74
N GLU A 119 9.86 4.30 5.05
CA GLU A 119 11.08 4.75 5.73
C GLU A 119 12.21 3.71 5.68
N LEU A 120 11.87 2.41 5.71
CA LEU A 120 12.84 1.33 5.61
C LEU A 120 13.46 1.20 4.22
N MET A 121 12.75 1.62 3.17
CA MET A 121 13.24 1.58 1.80
C MET A 121 13.92 2.91 1.47
N THR A 122 15.26 2.93 1.55
CA THR A 122 16.04 4.13 1.29
C THR A 122 16.90 3.96 0.04
N PRO A 123 16.73 4.81 -0.99
CA PRO A 123 17.62 4.81 -2.15
C PRO A 123 19.08 4.99 -1.72
N GLY A 124 19.96 4.10 -2.18
CA GLY A 124 21.37 4.11 -1.79
C GLY A 124 21.63 3.81 -0.31
N GLY A 125 20.68 3.19 0.39
CA GLY A 125 20.81 2.81 1.79
C GLY A 125 22.00 1.90 2.10
N ALA A 126 22.28 1.72 3.40
CA ALA A 126 23.36 0.88 3.87
C ALA A 126 23.21 -0.56 3.37
N LYS A 127 24.30 -1.12 2.84
CA LYS A 127 24.33 -2.50 2.33
C LYS A 127 24.38 -3.54 3.45
N GLU A 128 24.81 -3.13 4.63
CA GLU A 128 24.98 -4.00 5.79
C GLU A 128 24.45 -3.31 7.06
N PRO A 129 23.85 -4.08 7.97
CA PRO A 129 23.46 -3.57 9.27
C PRO A 129 24.69 -3.22 10.11
N THR A 130 24.55 -2.28 11.04
CA THR A 130 25.61 -1.86 11.97
C THR A 130 25.10 -1.87 13.41
N GLY A 131 26.02 -1.70 14.37
CA GLY A 131 25.68 -1.55 15.80
C GLY A 131 24.92 -2.74 16.39
N GLU A 132 23.97 -2.44 17.25
CA GLU A 132 23.14 -3.45 17.94
C GLU A 132 22.29 -4.28 16.99
N LEU A 133 21.81 -3.67 15.90
CA LEU A 133 21.05 -4.40 14.88
C LEU A 133 21.91 -5.48 14.22
N LYS A 134 23.19 -5.17 13.89
CA LYS A 134 24.12 -6.17 13.37
C LYS A 134 24.32 -7.32 14.34
N SER A 135 24.56 -7.01 15.60
CA SER A 135 24.75 -8.03 16.64
C SER A 135 23.54 -8.94 16.80
N ALA A 136 22.34 -8.37 16.77
CA ALA A 136 21.10 -9.14 16.84
C ALA A 136 20.90 -10.04 15.61
N ILE A 137 21.21 -9.54 14.42
CA ILE A 137 21.13 -10.31 13.17
C ILE A 137 22.17 -11.45 13.17
N ASP A 138 23.40 -11.17 13.57
CA ASP A 138 24.46 -12.18 13.66
C ASP A 138 24.09 -13.31 14.64
N ALA A 139 23.50 -12.98 15.78
CA ALA A 139 22.98 -13.95 16.75
C ALA A 139 21.85 -14.84 16.21
N MET A 140 21.16 -14.41 15.15
CA MET A 140 20.13 -15.18 14.48
C MET A 140 20.64 -16.02 13.29
N GLY A 141 21.93 -16.05 13.04
CA GLY A 141 22.53 -16.74 11.90
C GLY A 141 22.75 -15.84 10.68
N GLY A 142 22.92 -14.54 10.92
CA GLY A 142 23.08 -13.53 9.88
C GLY A 142 21.78 -13.22 9.12
N LEU A 143 21.88 -12.49 8.02
CA LEU A 143 20.72 -12.14 7.19
C LEU A 143 19.96 -13.37 6.65
N ALA A 144 20.68 -14.45 6.34
CA ALA A 144 20.05 -15.70 5.89
C ALA A 144 19.15 -16.31 6.97
N GLY A 145 19.64 -16.38 8.21
CA GLY A 145 18.87 -16.90 9.34
C GLY A 145 17.64 -16.02 9.68
N VAL A 146 17.79 -14.70 9.56
CA VAL A 146 16.64 -13.77 9.71
C VAL A 146 15.61 -14.02 8.62
N SER A 147 16.03 -14.08 7.35
CA SER A 147 15.13 -14.32 6.22
C SER A 147 14.39 -15.65 6.35
N GLU A 148 15.06 -16.71 6.75
CA GLU A 148 14.44 -18.00 7.00
C GLU A 148 13.32 -17.90 8.06
N LYS A 149 13.63 -17.27 9.21
CA LYS A 149 12.66 -17.10 10.30
C LYS A 149 11.47 -16.22 9.92
N VAL A 150 11.71 -15.12 9.20
CA VAL A 150 10.64 -14.23 8.72
C VAL A 150 9.74 -14.97 7.74
N ASN A 151 10.32 -15.70 6.79
CA ASN A 151 9.55 -16.48 5.81
C ASN A 151 8.73 -17.58 6.50
N ALA A 152 9.33 -18.31 7.45
CA ALA A 152 8.62 -19.34 8.21
C ALA A 152 7.45 -18.76 9.01
N ALA A 153 7.66 -17.62 9.68
CA ALA A 153 6.61 -16.94 10.43
C ALA A 153 5.48 -16.42 9.51
N GLY A 154 5.84 -15.91 8.34
CA GLY A 154 4.88 -15.45 7.31
C GLY A 154 4.03 -16.60 6.79
N MET A 155 4.65 -17.72 6.43
CA MET A 155 3.95 -18.91 5.95
C MET A 155 3.04 -19.55 6.99
N ALA A 156 3.38 -19.44 8.27
CA ALA A 156 2.56 -19.99 9.37
C ALA A 156 1.34 -19.11 9.72
N ARG A 157 1.18 -17.95 9.08
CA ARG A 157 0.13 -16.98 9.42
C ARG A 157 -1.19 -17.21 8.66
N PHE A 158 -1.17 -18.00 7.60
CA PHE A 158 -2.32 -18.29 6.74
C PHE A 158 -2.70 -19.75 6.77
#